data_7c44477afce0f2d7a00265ecf787ec32
#
_entry.id   7c44477afce0f2d7a00265ecf787ec32
#
_cell.length_a   1.000
_cell.length_b   1.000
_cell.length_c   1.000
_cell.angle_alpha   90.00
_cell.angle_beta   90.00
_cell.angle_gamma   90.00
#
_symmetry.space_group_name_H-M   'P 1'
#
loop_
_entity.id
_entity.type
_entity.pdbx_description
1 polymer ?
#
loop_
_entity_poly.entity_id
_entity_poly.type
_entity_poly.pdbx_seq_one_letter_code
_entity_poly.pdbx_strand_id
1 'polypeptide(L)'
;MGHMSEDRTKERVARTVWWLKWEQEMSEYIKTCERCQKANRKHGQKYGLLQHIEESKHPWENINMDCVTRLFPEGKENYNAFLIIVDRFSKIMRCLPCHKEDTAMDTALLFWKNIISTCGVPKVIITDRDPKFTSEFWTNLYDMLGTKLAFSTA
;
A
#
# COMPACT_ATOMS: atom_id res chain seq x y z
N MET A 1 -30.35 8.96 -2.31
CA MET A 1 -30.03 7.98 -3.34
C MET A 1 -29.52 8.73 -4.58
N GLY A 2 -28.44 8.25 -5.24
CA GLY A 2 -28.00 8.81 -6.52
C GLY A 2 -28.89 8.38 -7.68
N HIS A 3 -28.66 8.92 -8.83
CA HIS A 3 -29.34 8.48 -10.06
C HIS A 3 -28.96 7.04 -10.38
N MET A 4 -29.86 6.30 -11.04
CA MET A 4 -29.52 5.03 -11.66
C MET A 4 -28.42 5.27 -12.72
N SER A 5 -27.91 4.21 -13.35
CA SER A 5 -26.96 4.41 -14.47
C SER A 5 -27.48 5.44 -15.49
N GLU A 6 -26.57 6.07 -16.21
CA GLU A 6 -26.93 7.09 -17.23
C GLU A 6 -28.02 6.59 -18.17
N ASP A 7 -27.85 5.40 -18.72
CA ASP A 7 -28.80 4.80 -19.68
C ASP A 7 -30.20 4.59 -19.08
N ARG A 8 -30.27 4.03 -17.86
CA ARG A 8 -31.55 3.82 -17.15
C ARG A 8 -32.25 5.14 -16.81
N THR A 9 -31.47 6.17 -16.49
CA THR A 9 -32.04 7.47 -16.20
C THR A 9 -32.60 8.11 -17.46
N LYS A 10 -31.88 8.03 -18.59
CA LYS A 10 -32.33 8.48 -19.90
C LYS A 10 -33.61 7.75 -20.34
N GLU A 11 -33.63 6.44 -20.24
CA GLU A 11 -34.81 5.63 -20.59
C GLU A 11 -36.03 6.06 -19.75
N ARG A 12 -35.86 6.29 -18.48
CA ARG A 12 -36.96 6.70 -17.60
C ARG A 12 -37.49 8.10 -17.94
N VAL A 13 -36.61 9.05 -18.23
CA VAL A 13 -36.99 10.41 -18.61
C VAL A 13 -37.68 10.43 -19.96
N ALA A 14 -37.17 9.69 -20.94
CA ALA A 14 -37.75 9.60 -22.29
C ALA A 14 -39.20 9.08 -22.32
N ARG A 15 -39.64 8.36 -21.27
CA ARG A 15 -41.02 7.89 -21.13
C ARG A 15 -42.01 8.99 -20.79
N THR A 16 -41.51 10.10 -20.22
CA THR A 16 -42.39 11.11 -19.61
C THR A 16 -42.27 12.48 -20.28
N VAL A 17 -41.07 12.85 -20.70
CA VAL A 17 -40.77 14.18 -21.27
C VAL A 17 -39.76 14.08 -22.37
N TRP A 18 -39.84 15.07 -23.30
CA TRP A 18 -38.91 15.22 -24.41
C TRP A 18 -38.65 16.69 -24.68
N TRP A 19 -37.36 17.05 -24.94
CA TRP A 19 -36.98 18.38 -25.43
C TRP A 19 -35.74 18.28 -26.31
N LEU A 20 -35.45 19.36 -27.04
CA LEU A 20 -34.31 19.38 -27.96
C LEU A 20 -32.98 19.25 -27.16
N LYS A 21 -32.09 18.33 -27.57
CA LYS A 21 -30.79 18.03 -26.93
C LYS A 21 -30.87 17.41 -25.51
N TRP A 22 -32.03 16.91 -25.12
CA TRP A 22 -32.25 16.35 -23.76
C TRP A 22 -31.23 15.26 -23.38
N GLU A 23 -30.77 14.43 -24.33
CA GLU A 23 -29.82 13.35 -24.03
C GLU A 23 -28.44 13.91 -23.62
N GLN A 24 -27.98 14.97 -24.28
CA GLN A 24 -26.72 15.63 -23.95
C GLN A 24 -26.77 16.33 -22.59
N GLU A 25 -27.83 17.10 -22.37
CA GLU A 25 -28.05 17.80 -21.10
C GLU A 25 -28.20 16.83 -19.93
N MET A 26 -28.88 15.70 -20.15
CA MET A 26 -29.03 14.67 -19.14
C MET A 26 -27.68 13.99 -18.81
N SER A 27 -26.85 13.72 -19.82
CA SER A 27 -25.50 13.18 -19.62
C SER A 27 -24.64 14.13 -18.80
N GLU A 28 -24.68 15.40 -19.12
CA GLU A 28 -23.93 16.44 -18.41
C GLU A 28 -24.42 16.58 -16.97
N TYR A 29 -25.74 16.63 -16.77
CA TYR A 29 -26.33 16.67 -15.44
C TYR A 29 -25.92 15.49 -14.55
N ILE A 30 -25.92 14.26 -15.09
CA ILE A 30 -25.52 13.07 -14.32
C ILE A 30 -24.02 13.10 -14.00
N LYS A 31 -23.19 13.54 -14.95
CA LYS A 31 -21.73 13.68 -14.75
C LYS A 31 -21.37 14.73 -13.70
N THR A 32 -22.14 15.79 -13.59
CA THR A 32 -21.89 16.87 -12.62
C THR A 32 -22.64 16.68 -11.30
N CYS A 33 -23.53 15.69 -11.20
CA CYS A 33 -24.32 15.44 -10.01
C CYS A 33 -23.44 15.02 -8.81
N GLU A 34 -23.40 15.85 -7.78
CA GLU A 34 -22.59 15.62 -6.57
C GLU A 34 -22.92 14.27 -5.88
N ARG A 35 -24.19 13.90 -5.82
CA ARG A 35 -24.62 12.62 -5.22
C ARG A 35 -24.11 11.43 -6.01
N CYS A 36 -24.15 11.52 -7.36
CA CYS A 36 -23.61 10.46 -8.20
C CYS A 36 -22.09 10.38 -8.11
N GLN A 37 -21.39 11.51 -8.05
CA GLN A 37 -19.94 11.54 -7.89
C GLN A 37 -19.47 10.94 -6.57
N LYS A 38 -20.22 11.12 -5.48
CA LYS A 38 -19.95 10.51 -4.17
C LYS A 38 -20.32 9.02 -4.13
N ALA A 39 -21.39 8.61 -4.83
CA ALA A 39 -21.90 7.24 -4.79
C ALA A 39 -21.23 6.31 -5.79
N ASN A 40 -20.79 6.81 -6.95
CA ASN A 40 -20.11 6.02 -7.95
C ASN A 40 -18.67 5.73 -7.52
N ARG A 41 -18.34 4.45 -7.41
CA ARG A 41 -16.95 4.04 -7.26
C ARG A 41 -16.17 4.57 -8.47
N LYS A 42 -15.16 5.39 -8.22
CA LYS A 42 -14.20 5.74 -9.27
C LYS A 42 -13.56 4.42 -9.73
N HIS A 43 -13.89 3.99 -10.94
CA HIS A 43 -13.13 2.93 -11.58
C HIS A 43 -11.73 3.49 -11.81
N GLY A 44 -10.80 3.17 -10.90
CA GLY A 44 -9.38 3.51 -11.06
C GLY A 44 -8.86 2.89 -12.36
N GLN A 45 -7.72 3.38 -12.83
CA GLN A 45 -6.99 2.75 -13.93
C GLN A 45 -6.84 1.25 -13.64
N LYS A 46 -7.01 0.41 -14.66
CA LYS A 46 -6.74 -1.02 -14.52
C LYS A 46 -5.32 -1.19 -13.98
N TYR A 47 -5.21 -1.93 -12.89
CA TYR A 47 -3.90 -2.28 -12.36
C TYR A 47 -3.07 -2.93 -13.45
N GLY A 48 -1.77 -2.61 -13.49
CA GLY A 48 -0.83 -3.28 -14.40
C GLY A 48 -0.78 -4.79 -14.12
N LEU A 49 -0.19 -5.54 -15.04
CA LEU A 49 0.03 -6.97 -14.84
C LEU A 49 0.89 -7.19 -13.58
N LEU A 50 0.55 -8.24 -12.82
CA LEU A 50 1.33 -8.66 -11.66
C LEU A 50 2.77 -8.96 -12.12
N GLN A 51 3.72 -8.24 -11.55
CA GLN A 51 5.14 -8.51 -11.76
C GLN A 51 5.57 -9.63 -10.82
N HIS A 52 6.11 -10.69 -11.39
CA HIS A 52 6.62 -11.81 -10.62
C HIS A 52 7.90 -11.39 -9.88
N ILE A 53 7.90 -11.57 -8.56
CA ILE A 53 9.12 -11.40 -7.76
C ILE A 53 9.82 -12.75 -7.74
N GLU A 54 11.09 -12.78 -8.10
CA GLU A 54 11.88 -14.01 -8.11
C GLU A 54 11.82 -14.74 -6.78
N GLU A 55 11.71 -16.06 -6.85
CA GLU A 55 11.70 -16.90 -5.64
C GLU A 55 13.09 -16.89 -5.01
N SER A 56 13.11 -16.85 -3.68
CA SER A 56 14.36 -16.95 -2.92
C SER A 56 14.95 -18.34 -3.04
N LYS A 57 16.24 -18.44 -3.28
CA LYS A 57 16.98 -19.71 -3.33
C LYS A 57 17.67 -20.04 -2.02
N HIS A 58 17.92 -19.04 -1.20
CA HIS A 58 18.61 -19.15 0.07
C HIS A 58 17.86 -18.42 1.19
N PRO A 59 18.04 -18.85 2.47
CA PRO A 59 17.51 -18.14 3.61
C PRO A 59 17.99 -16.67 3.66
N TRP A 60 17.11 -15.77 4.01
CA TRP A 60 17.34 -14.32 4.15
C TRP A 60 17.78 -13.58 2.87
N GLU A 61 17.67 -14.23 1.71
CA GLU A 61 17.95 -13.61 0.41
C GLU A 61 16.87 -12.57 0.05
N ASN A 62 15.60 -12.95 0.20
CA ASN A 62 14.46 -12.07 -0.03
C ASN A 62 13.60 -12.05 1.23
N ILE A 63 13.29 -10.87 1.72
CA ILE A 63 12.49 -10.68 2.94
C ILE A 63 11.26 -9.81 2.69
N ASN A 64 10.22 -10.05 3.47
CA ASN A 64 9.11 -9.13 3.61
C ASN A 64 9.31 -8.34 4.89
N MET A 65 9.04 -7.04 4.86
CA MET A 65 9.11 -6.16 6.02
C MET A 65 7.84 -5.34 6.11
N ASP A 66 7.28 -5.27 7.32
CA ASP A 66 6.03 -4.58 7.61
C ASP A 66 6.05 -4.00 9.02
N CYS A 67 5.32 -2.92 9.26
CA CYS A 67 5.22 -2.27 10.54
C CYS A 67 3.81 -2.34 11.11
N VAL A 68 3.62 -3.13 12.15
CA VAL A 68 2.34 -3.23 12.87
C VAL A 68 2.31 -2.18 13.97
N THR A 69 1.40 -1.24 13.85
CA THR A 69 1.21 -0.12 14.78
C THR A 69 -0.15 -0.24 15.49
N ARG A 70 -0.47 0.68 16.37
CA ARG A 70 -1.71 0.75 17.15
C ARG A 70 -1.87 -0.36 18.18
N LEU A 71 -0.75 -0.81 18.73
CA LEU A 71 -0.76 -1.71 19.87
C LEU A 71 -0.86 -0.90 21.17
N PHE A 72 -1.41 -1.52 22.20
CA PHE A 72 -1.36 -0.92 23.53
C PHE A 72 0.08 -0.92 24.03
N PRO A 73 0.57 0.20 24.57
CA PRO A 73 1.92 0.27 25.11
C PRO A 73 2.14 -0.82 26.19
N GLU A 74 3.15 -1.64 26.01
CA GLU A 74 3.48 -2.70 26.96
C GLU A 74 4.98 -2.73 27.29
N GLY A 75 5.26 -3.29 28.45
CA GLY A 75 6.62 -3.45 28.95
C GLY A 75 7.20 -2.18 29.57
N LYS A 76 8.43 -2.26 30.06
CA LYS A 76 9.15 -1.13 30.69
C LYS A 76 9.45 -0.01 29.70
N GLU A 77 9.64 -0.36 28.44
CA GLU A 77 10.01 0.57 27.35
C GLU A 77 8.78 1.16 26.63
N ASN A 78 7.54 0.76 27.02
CA ASN A 78 6.28 1.23 26.42
C ASN A 78 6.20 1.06 24.89
N TYR A 79 6.71 -0.04 24.36
CA TYR A 79 6.60 -0.32 22.93
C TYR A 79 5.14 -0.37 22.47
N ASN A 80 4.82 0.30 21.39
CA ASN A 80 3.48 0.41 20.82
C ASN A 80 3.40 0.01 19.34
N ALA A 81 4.48 -0.59 18.82
CA ALA A 81 4.60 -1.09 17.46
C ALA A 81 5.57 -2.27 17.37
N PHE A 82 5.47 -3.05 16.31
CA PHE A 82 6.44 -4.09 15.96
C PHE A 82 6.87 -3.93 14.50
N LEU A 83 8.18 -4.00 14.27
CA LEU A 83 8.72 -4.23 12.94
C LEU A 83 8.77 -5.75 12.72
N ILE A 84 7.95 -6.23 11.78
CA ILE A 84 7.87 -7.65 11.42
C ILE A 84 8.69 -7.89 10.17
N ILE A 85 9.58 -8.87 10.25
CA ILE A 85 10.44 -9.25 9.13
C ILE A 85 10.30 -10.76 8.92
N VAL A 86 9.93 -11.14 7.70
CA VAL A 86 9.68 -12.54 7.32
C VAL A 86 10.60 -12.94 6.20
N ASP A 87 11.40 -13.96 6.42
CA ASP A 87 12.17 -14.60 5.36
C ASP A 87 11.26 -15.32 4.38
N ARG A 88 11.37 -15.01 3.10
CA ARG A 88 10.52 -15.60 2.06
C ARG A 88 10.84 -17.06 1.77
N PHE A 89 12.05 -17.49 2.04
CA PHE A 89 12.47 -18.87 1.83
C PHE A 89 11.98 -19.77 2.96
N SER A 90 12.46 -19.54 4.17
CA SER A 90 12.18 -20.40 5.34
C SER A 90 10.87 -20.10 6.04
N LYS A 91 10.24 -18.93 5.76
CA LYS A 91 9.07 -18.40 6.46
C LYS A 91 9.31 -18.05 7.93
N ILE A 92 10.57 -18.05 8.36
CA ILE A 92 10.94 -17.60 9.70
C ILE A 92 10.59 -16.14 9.83
N MET A 93 9.93 -15.80 10.93
CA MET A 93 9.52 -14.45 11.26
C MET A 93 10.34 -13.94 12.45
N ARG A 94 10.77 -12.69 12.36
CA ARG A 94 11.32 -11.91 13.48
C ARG A 94 10.42 -10.73 13.77
N CYS A 95 10.00 -10.61 15.04
CA CYS A 95 9.24 -9.46 15.54
C CYS A 95 10.19 -8.61 16.40
N LEU A 96 10.40 -7.38 16.00
CA LEU A 96 11.26 -6.44 16.68
C LEU A 96 10.39 -5.34 17.32
N PRO A 97 10.36 -5.24 18.66
CA PRO A 97 9.58 -4.19 19.31
C PRO A 97 10.17 -2.81 18.98
N CYS A 98 9.29 -1.87 18.73
CA CYS A 98 9.64 -0.49 18.35
C CYS A 98 8.53 0.48 18.76
N HIS A 99 8.72 1.77 18.47
CA HIS A 99 7.70 2.78 18.68
C HIS A 99 7.13 3.25 17.33
N LYS A 100 5.87 3.58 17.35
CA LYS A 100 5.21 4.18 16.18
C LYS A 100 5.90 5.46 15.74
N GLU A 101 6.42 6.21 16.71
CA GLU A 101 7.08 7.50 16.56
C GLU A 101 8.54 7.37 16.09
N ASP A 102 9.09 6.15 16.03
CA ASP A 102 10.47 5.91 15.59
C ASP A 102 10.69 6.48 14.19
N THR A 103 11.82 7.15 14.04
CA THR A 103 12.22 7.74 12.76
C THR A 103 12.67 6.65 11.77
N ALA A 104 12.85 7.04 10.51
CA ALA A 104 13.44 6.15 9.50
C ALA A 104 14.84 5.66 9.91
N MET A 105 15.63 6.51 10.59
CA MET A 105 16.95 6.16 11.11
C MET A 105 16.87 5.12 12.23
N ASP A 106 15.97 5.33 13.21
CA ASP A 106 15.79 4.38 14.33
C ASP A 106 15.37 3.01 13.82
N THR A 107 14.44 2.98 12.88
CA THR A 107 13.99 1.73 12.22
C THR A 107 15.13 1.07 11.46
N ALA A 108 15.99 1.82 10.79
CA ALA A 108 17.15 1.28 10.08
C ALA A 108 18.21 0.72 11.04
N LEU A 109 18.46 1.38 12.16
CA LEU A 109 19.37 0.87 13.20
C LEU A 109 18.83 -0.42 13.81
N LEU A 110 17.52 -0.49 14.06
CA LEU A 110 16.86 -1.70 14.56
C LEU A 110 17.00 -2.85 13.54
N PHE A 111 16.76 -2.59 12.27
CA PHE A 111 16.92 -3.52 11.16
C PHE A 111 18.37 -3.99 11.03
N TRP A 112 19.31 -3.05 11.01
CA TRP A 112 20.74 -3.36 10.91
C TRP A 112 21.20 -4.29 12.04
N LYS A 113 20.89 -3.93 13.30
CA LYS A 113 21.32 -4.66 14.49
C LYS A 113 20.76 -6.09 14.55
N ASN A 114 19.54 -6.29 14.10
CA ASN A 114 18.85 -7.57 14.28
C ASN A 114 18.83 -8.46 13.03
N ILE A 115 18.97 -7.88 11.85
CA ILE A 115 18.90 -8.63 10.58
C ILE A 115 20.24 -8.62 9.87
N ILE A 116 20.75 -7.45 9.50
CA ILE A 116 21.98 -7.38 8.70
C ILE A 116 23.17 -7.99 9.44
N SER A 117 23.32 -7.68 10.73
CA SER A 117 24.43 -8.20 11.54
C SER A 117 24.38 -9.72 11.78
N THR A 118 23.19 -10.33 11.69
CA THR A 118 23.00 -11.77 12.02
C THR A 118 22.74 -12.63 10.79
N CYS A 119 22.06 -12.10 9.80
CA CYS A 119 21.59 -12.84 8.62
C CYS A 119 22.25 -12.38 7.31
N GLY A 120 22.98 -11.26 7.34
CA GLY A 120 23.57 -10.65 6.15
C GLY A 120 22.62 -9.69 5.44
N VAL A 121 23.10 -9.13 4.33
CA VAL A 121 22.35 -8.14 3.53
C VAL A 121 21.42 -8.89 2.56
N PRO A 122 20.09 -8.64 2.64
CA PRO A 122 19.15 -9.26 1.69
C PRO A 122 19.30 -8.66 0.31
N LYS A 123 19.03 -9.45 -0.74
CA LYS A 123 19.02 -8.98 -2.13
C LYS A 123 17.77 -8.17 -2.45
N VAL A 124 16.62 -8.61 -1.91
CA VAL A 124 15.33 -7.97 -2.14
C VAL A 124 14.59 -7.79 -0.83
N ILE A 125 14.10 -6.59 -0.61
CA ILE A 125 13.18 -6.27 0.49
C ILE A 125 11.85 -5.88 -0.12
N ILE A 126 10.78 -6.54 0.33
CA ILE A 126 9.41 -6.27 -0.07
C ILE A 126 8.71 -5.62 1.12
N THR A 127 8.20 -4.44 0.93
CA THR A 127 7.48 -3.69 1.95
C THR A 127 6.25 -3.00 1.35
N ASP A 128 5.38 -2.49 2.20
CA ASP A 128 4.32 -1.60 1.76
C ASP A 128 4.88 -0.19 1.47
N ARG A 129 3.98 0.73 1.09
CA ARG A 129 4.34 2.12 0.82
C ARG A 129 4.26 3.01 2.08
N ASP A 130 4.59 2.47 3.24
CA ASP A 130 4.67 3.30 4.45
C ASP A 130 5.73 4.42 4.24
N PRO A 131 5.43 5.67 4.62
CA PRO A 131 6.36 6.79 4.51
C PRO A 131 7.74 6.53 5.13
N LYS A 132 7.82 5.71 6.16
CA LYS A 132 9.10 5.33 6.77
C LYS A 132 10.01 4.64 5.76
N PHE A 133 9.47 3.69 4.97
CA PHE A 133 10.24 2.89 4.01
C PHE A 133 10.39 3.52 2.63
N THR A 134 9.58 4.53 2.32
CA THR A 134 9.68 5.28 1.06
C THR A 134 10.54 6.54 1.19
N SER A 135 11.10 6.80 2.38
CA SER A 135 11.94 7.97 2.62
C SER A 135 13.24 7.91 1.80
N GLU A 136 13.78 9.06 1.46
CA GLU A 136 15.07 9.20 0.77
C GLU A 136 16.19 8.48 1.53
N PHE A 137 16.15 8.51 2.85
CA PHE A 137 17.11 7.80 3.71
C PHE A 137 17.13 6.29 3.41
N TRP A 138 15.97 5.65 3.35
CA TRP A 138 15.88 4.22 3.07
C TRP A 138 16.30 3.89 1.64
N THR A 139 15.91 4.71 0.67
CA THR A 139 16.32 4.54 -0.73
C THR A 139 17.85 4.57 -0.84
N ASN A 140 18.50 5.56 -0.26
CA ASN A 140 19.96 5.68 -0.27
C ASN A 140 20.63 4.51 0.47
N LEU A 141 20.08 4.08 1.60
CA LEU A 141 20.60 2.93 2.35
C LEU A 141 20.56 1.65 1.52
N TYR A 142 19.44 1.37 0.85
CA TYR A 142 19.32 0.18 0.01
C TYR A 142 20.24 0.24 -1.22
N ASP A 143 20.38 1.39 -1.84
CA ASP A 143 21.31 1.59 -2.96
C ASP A 143 22.76 1.34 -2.52
N MET A 144 23.17 1.83 -1.37
CA MET A 144 24.49 1.59 -0.78
C MET A 144 24.74 0.10 -0.47
N LEU A 145 23.71 -0.63 -0.07
CA LEU A 145 23.78 -2.05 0.25
C LEU A 145 23.63 -2.94 -0.98
N GLY A 146 23.30 -2.40 -2.14
CA GLY A 146 23.00 -3.15 -3.36
C GLY A 146 21.72 -3.98 -3.25
N THR A 147 20.79 -3.56 -2.38
CA THR A 147 19.52 -4.24 -2.11
C THR A 147 18.41 -3.66 -2.98
N LYS A 148 17.62 -4.49 -3.65
CA LYS A 148 16.46 -4.07 -4.42
C LYS A 148 15.25 -3.89 -3.53
N LEU A 149 14.69 -2.69 -3.53
CA LEU A 149 13.42 -2.41 -2.86
C LEU A 149 12.25 -2.70 -3.81
N ALA A 150 11.30 -3.50 -3.36
CA ALA A 150 10.07 -3.80 -4.08
C ALA A 150 8.86 -3.42 -3.21
N PHE A 151 7.91 -2.67 -3.78
CA PHE A 151 6.70 -2.33 -3.06
C PHE A 151 5.60 -3.33 -3.37
N SER A 152 4.93 -3.82 -2.33
CA SER A 152 3.71 -4.59 -2.52
C SER A 152 2.61 -3.65 -3.00
N THR A 153 1.90 -4.07 -4.04
CA THR A 153 0.66 -3.40 -4.47
C THR A 153 -0.46 -3.94 -3.60
N ALA A 154 -1.01 -3.09 -2.74
CA ALA A 154 -2.27 -3.38 -2.07
C ALA A 154 -3.42 -3.23 -3.07
#